data_7ddee25a36a62a9515c20b4f5b767bfb
#
_entry.id   7ddee25a36a62a9515c20b4f5b767bfb
#
_cell.length_a   1.000
_cell.length_b   1.000
_cell.length_c   1.000
_cell.angle_alpha   90.00
_cell.angle_beta   90.00
_cell.angle_gamma   90.00
#
_symmetry.space_group_name_H-M   'P 1'
#
loop_
_entity.id
_entity.type
_entity.pdbx_description
1 polymer ?
#
loop_
_entity_poly.entity_id
_entity_poly.type
_entity_poly.pdbx_seq_one_letter_code
_entity_poly.pdbx_strand_id
1 'polypeptide(L)'
;LMRNFIEQTTRKIGGNTYGVDPLRLNGLWNQFVGYGLVNAYAAVSAVSGPAPTAPNIGTSLSEVEPGDLSMMGLGYDKWNIAYLARGEGQATCSIENYDSSVTYVWSSTLPPYTGEGFTFTVDFASDTDEPVLHDIECRVLKNGLSTSSGVHLALIPQGYSY
;
A
#
# COMPACT_ATOMS: atom_id res chain seq x y z
N LEU A 1 -11.89 13.64 2.09
CA LEU A 1 -11.13 13.76 0.83
C LEU A 1 -12.08 13.76 -0.38
N MET A 2 -12.93 12.76 -0.58
CA MET A 2 -13.89 12.65 -1.69
C MET A 2 -14.81 13.89 -1.81
N ARG A 3 -15.37 14.34 -0.69
CA ARG A 3 -16.21 15.53 -0.62
C ARG A 3 -15.51 16.77 -1.19
N ASN A 4 -14.24 16.98 -0.87
CA ASN A 4 -13.49 18.15 -1.36
C ASN A 4 -13.37 18.15 -2.88
N PHE A 5 -13.09 17.02 -3.50
CA PHE A 5 -13.02 16.91 -4.96
C PHE A 5 -14.39 17.18 -5.62
N ILE A 6 -15.47 16.66 -5.04
CA ILE A 6 -16.82 16.91 -5.55
C ILE A 6 -17.14 18.40 -5.48
N GLU A 7 -16.89 19.05 -4.36
CA GLU A 7 -17.19 20.48 -4.17
C GLU A 7 -16.33 21.41 -5.06
N GLN A 8 -15.04 21.08 -5.23
CA GLN A 8 -14.11 21.86 -6.07
C GLN A 8 -14.39 21.75 -7.57
N THR A 9 -14.93 20.62 -8.01
CA THR A 9 -15.16 20.35 -9.44
C THR A 9 -16.60 20.61 -9.90
N THR A 10 -17.44 21.21 -9.04
CA THR A 10 -18.82 21.56 -9.39
C THR A 10 -18.90 22.57 -10.53
N ARG A 11 -19.86 22.39 -11.44
CA ARG A 11 -20.18 23.37 -12.48
C ARG A 11 -21.09 24.47 -11.91
N LYS A 12 -20.71 25.73 -12.09
CA LYS A 12 -21.52 26.87 -11.69
C LYS A 12 -22.75 26.95 -12.62
N ILE A 13 -23.94 27.12 -12.02
CA ILE A 13 -25.20 27.06 -12.73
C ILE A 13 -26.08 28.28 -12.48
N GLY A 14 -26.97 28.55 -13.43
CA GLY A 14 -27.97 29.59 -13.33
C GLY A 14 -27.35 30.98 -13.20
N GLY A 15 -27.69 32.05 -13.55
CA GLY A 15 -27.09 33.37 -13.42
C GLY A 15 -26.72 33.84 -11.98
N ASN A 16 -26.39 32.86 -11.10
CA ASN A 16 -26.06 33.11 -9.70
C ASN A 16 -24.62 33.63 -9.55
N THR A 17 -24.42 34.60 -8.69
CA THR A 17 -23.09 35.06 -8.30
C THR A 17 -22.51 34.11 -7.26
N TYR A 18 -21.32 33.58 -7.53
CA TYR A 18 -20.57 32.74 -6.59
C TYR A 18 -19.40 33.55 -6.01
N GLY A 19 -19.21 33.49 -4.71
CA GLY A 19 -18.19 34.26 -4.00
C GLY A 19 -17.34 33.36 -3.08
N VAL A 20 -16.27 33.94 -2.56
CA VAL A 20 -15.46 33.32 -1.52
C VAL A 20 -16.20 33.40 -0.19
N ASP A 21 -16.34 32.27 0.50
CA ASP A 21 -16.85 32.20 1.87
C ASP A 21 -15.74 31.62 2.75
N PRO A 22 -15.29 32.32 3.80
CA PRO A 22 -14.21 31.84 4.69
C PRO A 22 -14.51 30.52 5.39
N LEU A 23 -15.78 30.13 5.52
CA LEU A 23 -16.23 28.88 6.12
C LEU A 23 -16.39 27.75 5.08
N ARG A 24 -16.19 28.07 3.79
CA ARG A 24 -16.42 27.17 2.64
C ARG A 24 -15.16 27.07 1.78
N LEU A 25 -14.18 26.33 2.28
CA LEU A 25 -12.82 26.31 1.74
C LEU A 25 -12.64 25.56 0.40
N ASN A 26 -13.70 24.90 -0.10
CA ASN A 26 -13.59 24.04 -1.29
C ASN A 26 -13.99 24.76 -2.61
N GLY A 27 -13.85 26.08 -2.65
CA GLY A 27 -14.07 26.89 -3.85
C GLY A 27 -15.19 27.93 -3.71
N LEU A 28 -15.58 28.53 -4.83
CA LEU A 28 -16.61 29.57 -4.86
C LEU A 28 -18.00 28.99 -4.51
N TRP A 29 -18.70 29.66 -3.62
CA TRP A 29 -19.98 29.22 -3.05
C TRP A 29 -21.08 30.28 -3.22
N ASN A 30 -22.33 29.81 -3.26
CA ASN A 30 -23.52 30.65 -3.29
C ASN A 30 -24.55 30.16 -2.28
N GLN A 31 -25.21 31.08 -1.56
CA GLN A 31 -26.14 30.74 -0.47
C GLN A 31 -27.37 29.96 -0.89
N PHE A 32 -27.77 30.01 -2.18
CA PHE A 32 -28.97 29.35 -2.68
C PHE A 32 -28.69 28.01 -3.34
N VAL A 33 -27.53 27.88 -4.01
CA VAL A 33 -27.17 26.70 -4.82
C VAL A 33 -25.85 26.06 -4.38
N GLY A 34 -25.32 26.48 -3.24
CA GLY A 34 -24.09 25.90 -2.69
C GLY A 34 -22.88 26.07 -3.61
N TYR A 35 -22.13 25.03 -3.84
CA TYR A 35 -20.97 25.02 -4.75
C TYR A 35 -21.39 24.92 -6.23
N GLY A 36 -22.62 24.54 -6.54
CA GLY A 36 -23.15 24.37 -7.87
C GLY A 36 -23.57 22.91 -8.18
N LEU A 37 -23.73 22.60 -9.47
CA LEU A 37 -24.10 21.26 -9.91
C LEU A 37 -22.92 20.31 -9.84
N VAL A 38 -23.14 19.12 -9.25
CA VAL A 38 -22.14 18.07 -9.20
C VAL A 38 -21.69 17.65 -10.60
N ASN A 39 -20.38 17.69 -10.83
CA ASN A 39 -19.75 17.19 -12.03
C ASN A 39 -18.96 15.92 -11.71
N ALA A 40 -19.64 14.79 -11.80
CA ALA A 40 -19.05 13.49 -11.47
C ALA A 40 -17.82 13.17 -12.32
N TYR A 41 -17.86 13.51 -13.62
CA TYR A 41 -16.72 13.31 -14.51
C TYR A 41 -15.50 14.12 -14.06
N ALA A 42 -15.68 15.43 -13.81
CA ALA A 42 -14.59 16.27 -13.34
C ALA A 42 -14.06 15.86 -11.96
N ALA A 43 -14.94 15.43 -11.06
CA ALA A 43 -14.55 14.93 -9.74
C ALA A 43 -13.72 13.64 -9.85
N VAL A 44 -14.14 12.69 -10.68
CA VAL A 44 -13.39 11.47 -10.95
C VAL A 44 -12.06 11.79 -11.65
N SER A 45 -12.06 12.66 -12.65
CA SER A 45 -10.84 13.08 -13.37
C SER A 45 -9.84 13.81 -12.45
N ALA A 46 -10.32 14.58 -11.48
CA ALA A 46 -9.47 15.26 -10.50
C ALA A 46 -8.79 14.29 -9.51
N VAL A 47 -9.45 13.15 -9.24
CA VAL A 47 -8.88 12.06 -8.43
C VAL A 47 -7.98 11.15 -9.28
N SER A 48 -8.26 11.04 -10.57
CA SER A 48 -7.57 10.16 -11.53
C SER A 48 -6.25 10.78 -12.01
N GLY A 49 -5.31 11.03 -11.11
CA GLY A 49 -3.90 11.04 -11.51
C GLY A 49 -3.47 9.63 -11.94
N PRO A 50 -2.30 9.44 -12.55
CA PRO A 50 -1.78 8.11 -12.80
C PRO A 50 -1.76 7.33 -11.47
N ALA A 51 -2.25 6.08 -11.52
CA ALA A 51 -2.17 5.19 -10.37
C ALA A 51 -0.70 5.14 -9.89
N PRO A 52 -0.46 5.07 -8.59
CA PRO A 52 0.90 4.92 -8.10
C PRO A 52 1.50 3.61 -8.64
N THR A 53 2.80 3.63 -8.95
CA THR A 53 3.52 2.42 -9.35
C THR A 53 3.54 1.43 -8.19
N ALA A 54 3.33 0.15 -8.49
CA ALA A 54 3.46 -0.90 -7.48
C ALA A 54 4.87 -0.88 -6.85
N PRO A 55 4.98 -1.05 -5.53
CA PRO A 55 6.27 -1.04 -4.86
C PRO A 55 7.08 -2.26 -5.26
N ASN A 56 8.36 -2.06 -5.56
CA ASN A 56 9.33 -3.14 -5.70
C ASN A 56 10.00 -3.36 -4.34
N ILE A 57 9.79 -4.53 -3.74
CA ILE A 57 10.23 -4.83 -2.38
C ILE A 57 11.49 -5.68 -2.45
N GLY A 58 12.58 -5.18 -1.89
CA GLY A 58 13.83 -5.89 -1.70
C GLY A 58 14.14 -6.13 -0.23
N THR A 59 14.98 -7.11 0.05
CA THR A 59 15.51 -7.41 1.39
C THR A 59 16.94 -7.93 1.29
N SER A 60 17.67 -7.91 2.39
CA SER A 60 19.02 -8.50 2.48
C SER A 60 19.03 -10.03 2.56
N LEU A 61 17.86 -10.65 2.69
CA LEU A 61 17.73 -12.10 2.74
C LEU A 61 17.86 -12.71 1.33
N SER A 62 18.27 -13.96 1.28
CA SER A 62 18.35 -14.69 0.02
C SER A 62 16.96 -15.07 -0.50
N GLU A 63 16.73 -14.85 -1.78
CA GLU A 63 15.51 -15.32 -2.46
C GLU A 63 15.50 -16.85 -2.52
N VAL A 64 14.32 -17.43 -2.37
CA VAL A 64 14.09 -18.87 -2.42
C VAL A 64 13.61 -19.26 -3.80
N GLU A 65 14.28 -20.21 -4.41
CA GLU A 65 13.83 -20.76 -5.70
C GLU A 65 12.51 -21.53 -5.54
N PRO A 66 11.61 -21.48 -6.57
CA PRO A 66 10.32 -22.17 -6.50
C PRO A 66 10.40 -23.66 -6.20
N GLY A 67 11.47 -24.32 -6.68
CA GLY A 67 11.74 -25.74 -6.42
C GLY A 67 12.01 -26.02 -4.93
N ASP A 68 12.77 -25.15 -4.30
CA ASP A 68 13.10 -25.27 -2.88
C ASP A 68 11.88 -25.06 -1.99
N LEU A 69 11.01 -24.08 -2.31
CA LEU A 69 9.73 -23.90 -1.61
C LEU A 69 8.88 -25.16 -1.68
N SER A 70 8.78 -25.76 -2.87
CA SER A 70 8.01 -27.00 -3.06
C SER A 70 8.59 -28.17 -2.24
N MET A 71 9.92 -28.27 -2.12
CA MET A 71 10.57 -29.29 -1.28
C MET A 71 10.29 -29.08 0.21
N MET A 72 10.08 -27.85 0.66
CA MET A 72 9.66 -27.52 2.01
C MET A 72 8.16 -27.73 2.25
N GLY A 73 7.39 -28.18 1.25
CA GLY A 73 5.93 -28.30 1.34
C GLY A 73 5.19 -26.96 1.28
N LEU A 74 5.87 -25.89 0.88
CA LEU A 74 5.33 -24.55 0.74
C LEU A 74 5.03 -24.24 -0.72
N GLY A 75 4.08 -23.33 -0.96
CA GLY A 75 3.71 -22.87 -2.29
C GLY A 75 3.38 -21.38 -2.29
N TYR A 76 3.64 -20.70 -3.40
CA TYR A 76 3.18 -19.33 -3.58
C TYR A 76 1.65 -19.31 -3.64
N ASP A 77 1.05 -18.39 -2.89
CA ASP A 77 -0.40 -18.16 -2.94
C ASP A 77 -0.75 -16.76 -3.50
N LYS A 78 -0.07 -15.72 -3.04
CA LYS A 78 -0.39 -14.32 -3.37
C LYS A 78 0.73 -13.60 -4.12
N TRP A 79 1.98 -13.90 -3.79
CA TRP A 79 3.17 -13.28 -4.36
C TRP A 79 4.10 -14.35 -4.94
N ASN A 80 4.86 -14.00 -5.98
CA ASN A 80 5.75 -14.94 -6.66
C ASN A 80 7.22 -14.84 -6.19
N ILE A 81 7.44 -14.19 -5.06
CA ILE A 81 8.78 -13.98 -4.48
C ILE A 81 8.74 -14.39 -3.02
N ALA A 82 9.68 -15.22 -2.62
CA ALA A 82 9.89 -15.60 -1.23
C ALA A 82 11.37 -15.44 -0.83
N TYR A 83 11.60 -15.04 0.41
CA TYR A 83 12.92 -14.90 0.99
C TYR A 83 13.10 -15.86 2.16
N LEU A 84 14.31 -16.38 2.32
CA LEU A 84 14.63 -17.38 3.33
C LEU A 84 15.01 -16.73 4.67
N ALA A 85 14.30 -17.10 5.74
CA ALA A 85 14.66 -16.79 7.10
C ALA A 85 14.84 -18.08 7.90
N ARG A 86 15.78 -18.12 8.84
CA ARG A 86 16.05 -19.32 9.67
C ARG A 86 16.10 -18.96 11.16
N GLY A 87 15.42 -19.78 11.96
CA GLY A 87 15.41 -19.66 13.41
C GLY A 87 14.70 -18.38 13.87
N GLU A 88 15.43 -17.52 14.56
CA GLU A 88 14.94 -16.22 15.07
C GLU A 88 15.81 -15.07 14.57
N GLY A 89 15.21 -13.88 14.39
CA GLY A 89 15.92 -12.70 13.93
C GLY A 89 15.01 -11.60 13.44
N GLN A 90 15.58 -10.75 12.60
CA GLN A 90 14.87 -9.64 11.96
C GLN A 90 15.07 -9.67 10.45
N ALA A 91 14.04 -9.32 9.71
CA ALA A 91 14.10 -9.07 8.29
C ALA A 91 13.66 -7.64 8.00
N THR A 92 14.52 -6.88 7.30
CA THR A 92 14.18 -5.53 6.86
C THR A 92 13.90 -5.55 5.37
N CYS A 93 12.67 -5.17 5.02
CA CYS A 93 12.24 -4.90 3.65
C CYS A 93 12.41 -3.43 3.32
N SER A 94 12.73 -3.12 2.08
CA SER A 94 12.89 -1.76 1.58
C SER A 94 12.22 -1.61 0.21
N ILE A 95 11.78 -0.39 -0.11
CA ILE A 95 11.25 -0.06 -1.42
C ILE A 95 12.40 0.37 -2.33
N GLU A 96 12.67 -0.40 -3.36
CA GLU A 96 13.74 -0.14 -4.33
C GLU A 96 13.39 0.98 -5.31
N ASN A 97 12.11 1.09 -5.70
CA ASN A 97 11.57 2.15 -6.56
C ASN A 97 10.91 3.28 -5.76
N TYR A 98 11.58 3.74 -4.68
CA TYR A 98 11.03 4.74 -3.76
C TYR A 98 10.65 6.05 -4.47
N ASP A 99 9.43 6.54 -4.18
CA ASP A 99 8.89 7.84 -4.60
C ASP A 99 8.42 8.61 -3.36
N SER A 100 9.09 9.73 -3.06
CA SER A 100 8.77 10.57 -1.89
C SER A 100 7.40 11.27 -1.99
N SER A 101 6.74 11.25 -3.14
CA SER A 101 5.42 11.86 -3.35
C SER A 101 4.24 10.96 -2.97
N VAL A 102 4.52 9.74 -2.52
CA VAL A 102 3.51 8.74 -2.14
C VAL A 102 3.67 8.31 -0.68
N THR A 103 2.61 7.73 -0.13
CA THR A 103 2.65 7.13 1.21
C THR A 103 2.75 5.61 1.07
N TYR A 104 3.68 5.02 1.81
CA TYR A 104 3.86 3.57 1.91
C TYR A 104 3.31 3.07 3.24
N VAL A 105 2.43 2.07 3.19
CA VAL A 105 1.82 1.44 4.36
C VAL A 105 2.07 -0.06 4.27
N TRP A 106 2.69 -0.61 5.31
CA TRP A 106 3.05 -2.01 5.40
C TRP A 106 2.06 -2.80 6.25
N SER A 107 1.88 -4.05 5.89
CA SER A 107 1.22 -5.06 6.71
C SER A 107 1.98 -6.37 6.64
N SER A 108 1.96 -7.12 7.73
CA SER A 108 2.66 -8.39 7.85
C SER A 108 1.88 -9.37 8.73
N THR A 109 2.09 -10.66 8.52
CA THR A 109 1.66 -11.73 9.44
C THR A 109 2.63 -11.91 10.60
N LEU A 110 3.78 -11.20 10.59
CA LEU A 110 4.76 -11.15 11.66
C LEU A 110 4.75 -9.79 12.39
N PRO A 111 5.15 -9.70 13.68
CA PRO A 111 5.32 -8.41 14.35
C PRO A 111 6.36 -7.51 13.66
N PRO A 112 6.14 -6.20 13.65
CA PRO A 112 5.03 -5.42 14.21
C PRO A 112 3.83 -5.33 13.28
N TYR A 113 3.29 -6.29 12.73
CA TYR A 113 2.10 -6.45 11.86
C TYR A 113 1.76 -5.29 10.91
N THR A 114 2.06 -4.05 11.26
CA THR A 114 1.85 -2.84 10.44
C THR A 114 2.99 -1.84 10.60
N GLY A 115 3.22 -1.02 9.56
CA GLY A 115 4.22 0.06 9.58
C GLY A 115 4.02 1.04 8.44
N GLU A 116 4.82 2.11 8.46
CA GLU A 116 4.81 3.14 7.42
C GLU A 116 6.24 3.50 7.02
N GLY A 117 6.40 4.07 5.82
CA GLY A 117 7.68 4.53 5.30
C GLY A 117 8.29 3.59 4.26
N PHE A 118 9.50 3.90 3.82
CA PHE A 118 10.15 3.17 2.74
C PHE A 118 10.89 1.90 3.19
N THR A 119 11.01 1.68 4.50
CA THR A 119 11.55 0.45 5.09
C THR A 119 10.58 -0.09 6.13
N PHE A 120 10.58 -1.41 6.28
CA PHE A 120 9.77 -2.11 7.27
C PHE A 120 10.56 -3.31 7.79
N THR A 121 10.76 -3.38 9.10
CA THR A 121 11.46 -4.48 9.75
C THR A 121 10.45 -5.34 10.50
N VAL A 122 10.48 -6.63 10.26
CA VAL A 122 9.70 -7.63 10.98
C VAL A 122 10.60 -8.47 11.86
N ASP A 123 10.09 -8.82 13.03
CA ASP A 123 10.71 -9.79 13.93
C ASP A 123 10.17 -11.17 13.58
N PHE A 124 11.05 -12.16 13.45
CA PHE A 124 10.64 -13.54 13.24
C PHE A 124 11.28 -14.47 14.27
N ALA A 125 10.49 -15.44 14.69
CA ALA A 125 10.95 -16.56 15.48
C ALA A 125 10.20 -17.82 15.04
N SER A 126 10.93 -18.89 14.81
CA SER A 126 10.31 -20.18 14.51
C SER A 126 9.97 -20.87 15.81
N ASP A 127 8.70 -20.94 16.12
CA ASP A 127 8.10 -21.65 17.24
C ASP A 127 7.41 -22.97 16.81
N THR A 128 7.62 -23.35 15.55
CA THR A 128 7.11 -24.59 14.93
C THR A 128 8.27 -25.47 14.49
N ASP A 129 8.01 -26.76 14.33
CA ASP A 129 8.99 -27.73 13.78
C ASP A 129 8.94 -27.83 12.25
N GLU A 130 8.00 -27.15 11.62
CA GLU A 130 7.76 -27.14 10.18
C GLU A 130 7.99 -25.76 9.59
N PRO A 131 8.44 -25.67 8.32
CA PRO A 131 8.53 -24.40 7.60
C PRO A 131 7.17 -23.71 7.46
N VAL A 132 7.15 -22.40 7.63
CA VAL A 132 5.93 -21.57 7.53
C VAL A 132 6.18 -20.40 6.59
N LEU A 133 5.17 -20.09 5.75
CA LEU A 133 5.20 -18.92 4.87
C LEU A 133 4.47 -17.75 5.54
N HIS A 134 5.14 -16.62 5.65
CA HIS A 134 4.59 -15.38 6.17
C HIS A 134 4.49 -14.33 5.07
N ASP A 135 3.45 -13.50 5.14
CA ASP A 135 3.20 -12.43 4.17
C ASP A 135 3.74 -11.09 4.65
N ILE A 136 4.38 -10.36 3.77
CA ILE A 136 4.74 -8.96 3.94
C ILE A 136 4.23 -8.20 2.73
N GLU A 137 3.27 -7.31 2.93
CA GLU A 137 2.65 -6.50 1.88
C GLU A 137 2.93 -5.02 2.08
N CYS A 138 3.25 -4.31 1.01
CA CYS A 138 3.30 -2.86 0.99
C CYS A 138 2.23 -2.31 0.06
N ARG A 139 1.42 -1.41 0.58
CA ARG A 139 0.44 -0.63 -0.17
C ARG A 139 0.93 0.78 -0.36
N VAL A 140 0.88 1.25 -1.60
CA VAL A 140 1.20 2.63 -1.98
C VAL A 140 -0.09 3.41 -2.16
N LEU A 141 -0.13 4.61 -1.57
CA LEU A 141 -1.28 5.52 -1.62
C LEU A 141 -0.87 6.85 -2.27
N LYS A 142 -1.61 7.27 -3.27
CA LYS A 142 -1.46 8.57 -3.93
C LYS A 142 -2.83 9.09 -4.37
N ASN A 143 -3.19 10.29 -3.93
CA ASN A 143 -4.43 10.98 -4.35
C ASN A 143 -5.70 10.12 -4.23
N GLY A 144 -5.78 9.25 -3.22
CA GLY A 144 -6.92 8.35 -3.02
C GLY A 144 -6.88 7.06 -3.85
N LEU A 145 -5.91 6.91 -4.76
CA LEU A 145 -5.63 5.67 -5.47
C LEU A 145 -4.63 4.82 -4.68
N SER A 146 -4.71 3.51 -4.84
CA SER A 146 -3.76 2.60 -4.20
C SER A 146 -3.39 1.45 -5.13
N THR A 147 -2.16 0.99 -4.97
CA THR A 147 -1.68 -0.28 -5.51
C THR A 147 -0.87 -0.98 -4.43
N SER A 148 -0.70 -2.27 -4.52
CA SER A 148 0.10 -3.02 -3.56
C SER A 148 0.96 -4.07 -4.25
N SER A 149 2.03 -4.44 -3.55
CA SER A 149 2.87 -5.58 -3.86
C SER A 149 3.30 -6.23 -2.55
N GLY A 150 3.79 -7.44 -2.61
CA GLY A 150 4.26 -8.13 -1.42
C GLY A 150 5.26 -9.22 -1.75
N VAL A 151 5.82 -9.76 -0.69
CA VAL A 151 6.76 -10.87 -0.72
C VAL A 151 6.39 -11.85 0.39
N HIS A 152 6.80 -13.09 0.23
CA HIS A 152 6.75 -14.08 1.28
C HIS A 152 8.07 -14.16 2.05
N LEU A 153 7.98 -14.45 3.33
CA LEU A 153 9.11 -14.88 4.15
C LEU A 153 8.92 -16.35 4.50
N ALA A 154 9.76 -17.20 3.91
CA ALA A 154 9.81 -18.62 4.24
C ALA A 154 10.64 -18.81 5.52
N LEU A 155 9.97 -18.95 6.65
CA LEU A 155 10.60 -19.15 7.94
C LEU A 155 10.86 -20.63 8.17
N ILE A 156 12.14 -20.97 8.29
CA ILE A 156 12.61 -22.35 8.44
C ILE A 156 13.07 -22.55 9.88
N PRO A 157 12.59 -23.59 10.58
CA PRO A 157 13.06 -23.96 11.91
C PRO A 157 14.57 -24.18 11.94
N GLN A 158 15.19 -23.85 13.07
CA GLN A 158 16.60 -24.12 13.24
C GLN A 158 16.86 -25.65 13.23
N GLY A 159 17.76 -26.10 12.35
CA GLY A 159 18.06 -27.53 12.19
C GLY A 159 17.17 -28.29 11.22
N TYR A 160 16.15 -27.66 10.66
CA TYR A 160 15.37 -28.26 9.57
C TYR A 160 16.23 -28.46 8.31
N SER A 161 16.14 -29.66 7.71
CA SER A 161 16.79 -30.01 6.44
C SER A 161 15.76 -30.61 5.48
N TYR A 162 15.78 -30.16 4.25
CA TYR A 162 14.92 -30.60 3.15
C TYR A 162 15.74 -31.16 2.01
#